data_cc5ff4b142ca70c0c22f79945bffe8a9
#
_entry.id   cc5ff4b142ca70c0c22f79945bffe8a9
#
_cell.length_a   1.000
_cell.length_b   1.000
_cell.length_c   1.000
_cell.angle_alpha   90.00
_cell.angle_beta   90.00
_cell.angle_gamma   90.00
#
_symmetry.space_group_name_H-M   'P 1'
#
loop_
_entity.id
_entity.type
_entity.pdbx_description
1 polymer ?
#
loop_
_entity_poly.entity_id
_entity_poly.type
_entity_poly.pdbx_seq_one_letter_code
_entity_poly.pdbx_strand_id
1 'polypeptide(L)'
;MSDAAPAPADSRALIAALGDMPVERFADLSGGGLDIAIALGLRHDCTISLVSLLPDGSFDGAERDWIAPYRDSLLAAGIPPGRIEVVAGDGGVKAWDVIANLAGFGRLYKIRHLGPFLPRALHADSAMLTEIRKGSGAYPFLNGLGQCETVGKMQRGGVEIARVLFRPKAPEPAGPDAEWAALARQLAGSEGFFREGQAHSFLFVPRSPDVLVVSFDNLDIAMTKRKERRPWGYEFIEKQGWSMLGVLANGWTWYRDPWVWSEFDRLREEGFFARFRRVVFYGASMGGYAACAFAPACPGADVVAISPQSTLDRTLVPWETRYRNAWGFDYSGPYGDAAKVSAAAGRVMILYDPYAPLDAAHVARFTGANVDRLRVPLMGHRLGSALHQMGVLNPIILEALDGRLTPPSFARRLRARHSFPRYQWELFQRALDRGRPDLARRVGRWVLGRGDHPAIRRAMREM
;
A
#
# COMPACT_ATOMS: atom_id res chain seq x y z
N MET A 1 -0.24 41.73 -9.85
CA MET A 1 -1.52 41.98 -10.55
C MET A 1 -2.62 41.44 -9.65
N SER A 2 -3.42 42.34 -9.08
CA SER A 2 -4.51 42.03 -8.17
C SER A 2 -5.62 41.28 -8.90
N ASP A 3 -5.77 40.01 -8.57
CA ASP A 3 -6.86 39.17 -9.06
C ASP A 3 -8.09 39.51 -8.22
N ALA A 4 -8.94 40.39 -8.75
CA ALA A 4 -10.20 40.79 -8.10
C ALA A 4 -11.07 39.53 -7.78
N ALA A 5 -11.69 39.55 -6.60
CA ALA A 5 -12.63 38.51 -6.16
C ALA A 5 -13.72 38.23 -7.23
N PRO A 6 -14.18 36.97 -7.38
CA PRO A 6 -15.19 36.65 -8.37
C PRO A 6 -16.52 37.42 -8.09
N ALA A 7 -17.18 37.81 -9.15
CA ALA A 7 -18.43 38.55 -9.03
C ALA A 7 -19.54 37.76 -8.31
N PRO A 8 -20.45 38.38 -7.52
CA PRO A 8 -21.47 37.73 -6.69
C PRO A 8 -22.43 36.78 -7.46
N ALA A 9 -22.63 37.02 -8.77
CA ALA A 9 -23.48 36.15 -9.61
C ALA A 9 -22.94 34.73 -9.78
N ASP A 10 -21.64 34.54 -9.69
CA ASP A 10 -21.00 33.26 -9.93
C ASP A 10 -21.09 32.28 -8.73
N SER A 11 -21.20 32.78 -7.50
CA SER A 11 -21.31 31.94 -6.29
C SER A 11 -22.73 31.43 -6.10
N ARG A 12 -23.76 32.14 -6.60
CA ARG A 12 -25.18 31.73 -6.48
C ARG A 12 -25.47 30.38 -7.12
N ALA A 13 -24.89 30.10 -8.29
CA ALA A 13 -25.08 28.84 -8.97
C ALA A 13 -24.49 27.65 -8.17
N LEU A 14 -23.32 27.85 -7.55
CA LEU A 14 -22.70 26.85 -6.69
C LEU A 14 -23.51 26.59 -5.42
N ILE A 15 -24.00 27.64 -4.79
CA ILE A 15 -24.87 27.54 -3.59
C ILE A 15 -26.18 26.84 -3.95
N ALA A 16 -26.80 27.18 -5.08
CA ALA A 16 -28.03 26.55 -5.55
C ALA A 16 -27.83 25.04 -5.85
N ALA A 17 -26.65 24.63 -6.34
CA ALA A 17 -26.33 23.24 -6.61
C ALA A 17 -26.22 22.36 -5.32
N LEU A 18 -26.02 22.97 -4.15
CA LEU A 18 -26.07 22.27 -2.86
C LEU A 18 -27.51 21.86 -2.48
N GLY A 19 -28.54 22.55 -3.01
CA GLY A 19 -29.93 22.32 -2.68
C GLY A 19 -30.25 22.66 -1.22
N ASP A 20 -31.06 21.81 -0.59
CA ASP A 20 -31.46 21.96 0.82
C ASP A 20 -30.58 21.14 1.79
N MET A 21 -29.37 20.87 1.39
CA MET A 21 -28.38 20.17 2.22
C MET A 21 -28.18 20.89 3.56
N PRO A 22 -28.34 20.23 4.72
CA PRO A 22 -27.99 20.80 6.01
C PRO A 22 -26.48 21.00 6.10
N VAL A 23 -26.04 22.15 6.60
CA VAL A 23 -24.62 22.48 6.74
C VAL A 23 -24.33 22.89 8.18
N GLU A 24 -23.70 22.02 8.95
CA GLU A 24 -23.22 22.34 10.31
C GLU A 24 -21.76 22.80 10.28
N ARG A 25 -21.01 22.35 9.27
CA ARG A 25 -19.57 22.61 9.15
C ARG A 25 -19.16 22.88 7.71
N PHE A 26 -18.61 24.06 7.50
CA PHE A 26 -18.06 24.50 6.22
C PHE A 26 -16.55 24.68 6.31
N ALA A 27 -15.80 24.35 5.26
CA ALA A 27 -14.39 24.65 5.14
C ALA A 27 -14.05 25.40 3.84
N ASP A 28 -13.11 26.34 3.90
CA ASP A 28 -12.47 26.92 2.71
C ASP A 28 -10.97 26.56 2.71
N LEU A 29 -10.51 25.96 1.60
CA LEU A 29 -9.11 25.51 1.44
C LEU A 29 -8.23 26.54 0.69
N SER A 30 -8.81 27.62 0.16
CA SER A 30 -8.16 28.45 -0.85
C SER A 30 -8.45 29.93 -0.79
N GLY A 31 -9.36 30.33 0.09
CA GLY A 31 -9.80 31.73 0.20
C GLY A 31 -10.75 32.20 -0.91
N GLY A 32 -11.09 31.33 -1.85
CA GLY A 32 -11.97 31.69 -2.97
C GLY A 32 -13.47 31.53 -2.70
N GLY A 33 -13.86 31.03 -1.55
CA GLY A 33 -15.25 30.71 -1.19
C GLY A 33 -15.92 31.69 -0.23
N LEU A 34 -15.41 32.91 -0.08
CA LEU A 34 -15.92 33.89 0.90
C LEU A 34 -17.43 34.14 0.80
N ASP A 35 -17.95 34.38 -0.41
CA ASP A 35 -19.39 34.60 -0.62
C ASP A 35 -20.24 33.39 -0.22
N ILE A 36 -19.70 32.18 -0.45
CA ILE A 36 -20.35 30.93 -0.08
C ILE A 36 -20.34 30.77 1.44
N ALA A 37 -19.18 31.03 2.08
CA ALA A 37 -19.05 30.98 3.54
C ALA A 37 -20.02 31.95 4.24
N ILE A 38 -20.15 33.18 3.75
CA ILE A 38 -21.11 34.17 4.27
C ILE A 38 -22.54 33.64 4.09
N ALA A 39 -22.90 33.20 2.88
CA ALA A 39 -24.25 32.75 2.59
C ALA A 39 -24.66 31.53 3.44
N LEU A 40 -23.77 30.52 3.56
CA LEU A 40 -24.00 29.33 4.37
C LEU A 40 -23.99 29.65 5.86
N GLY A 41 -23.04 30.47 6.31
CA GLY A 41 -22.91 30.89 7.71
C GLY A 41 -24.13 31.66 8.23
N LEU A 42 -24.77 32.46 7.39
CA LEU A 42 -26.00 33.19 7.72
C LEU A 42 -27.24 32.30 7.64
N ARG A 43 -27.25 31.35 6.69
CA ARG A 43 -28.43 30.48 6.47
C ARG A 43 -28.52 29.32 7.46
N HIS A 44 -27.38 28.68 7.80
CA HIS A 44 -27.33 27.41 8.50
C HIS A 44 -26.73 27.48 9.90
N ASP A 45 -26.30 28.64 10.37
CA ASP A 45 -25.62 28.81 11.67
C ASP A 45 -24.38 27.89 11.83
N CYS A 46 -23.69 27.56 10.72
CA CYS A 46 -22.60 26.61 10.66
C CYS A 46 -21.26 27.16 11.20
N THR A 47 -20.38 26.27 11.62
CA THR A 47 -18.96 26.61 11.89
C THR A 47 -18.21 26.73 10.57
N ILE A 48 -17.37 27.76 10.45
CA ILE A 48 -16.57 28.07 9.27
C ILE A 48 -15.10 27.83 9.58
N SER A 49 -14.50 26.86 8.94
CA SER A 49 -13.09 26.49 9.07
C SER A 49 -12.27 27.06 7.92
N LEU A 50 -11.28 27.89 8.23
CA LEU A 50 -10.30 28.43 7.27
C LEU A 50 -9.08 27.51 7.29
N VAL A 51 -8.90 26.71 6.24
CA VAL A 51 -7.90 25.62 6.24
C VAL A 51 -6.62 26.07 5.53
N SER A 52 -5.52 26.15 6.28
CA SER A 52 -4.22 26.64 5.83
C SER A 52 -3.40 25.52 5.19
N LEU A 53 -3.52 25.33 3.87
CA LEU A 53 -2.75 24.34 3.11
C LEU A 53 -1.69 24.99 2.22
N LEU A 54 -0.53 24.36 2.12
CA LEU A 54 0.51 24.65 1.13
C LEU A 54 0.11 24.13 -0.26
N PRO A 55 0.76 24.60 -1.36
CA PRO A 55 0.49 24.17 -2.73
C PRO A 55 0.64 22.66 -2.98
N ASP A 56 1.37 21.94 -2.13
CA ASP A 56 1.53 20.48 -2.16
C ASP A 56 0.50 19.73 -1.30
N GLY A 57 -0.43 20.44 -0.66
CA GLY A 57 -1.50 19.89 0.16
C GLY A 57 -1.13 19.57 1.60
N SER A 58 0.11 19.89 2.03
CA SER A 58 0.55 19.76 3.42
C SER A 58 0.20 20.98 4.27
N PHE A 59 0.32 20.84 5.61
CA PHE A 59 0.24 21.94 6.55
C PHE A 59 1.64 22.48 6.86
N ASP A 60 1.79 23.80 6.99
CA ASP A 60 3.03 24.45 7.42
C ASP A 60 3.01 24.91 8.88
N GLY A 61 1.88 24.75 9.55
CA GLY A 61 1.68 25.20 10.94
C GLY A 61 1.40 26.68 11.09
N ALA A 62 1.37 27.44 10.00
CA ALA A 62 1.12 28.89 9.99
C ALA A 62 -0.16 29.26 9.24
N GLU A 63 -0.72 30.45 9.53
CA GLU A 63 -1.85 31.00 8.77
C GLU A 63 -1.37 31.53 7.40
N ARG A 64 -2.09 31.19 6.33
CA ARG A 64 -1.86 31.75 5.00
C ARG A 64 -2.36 33.19 4.93
N ASP A 65 -1.73 34.03 4.10
CA ASP A 65 -1.99 35.46 3.96
C ASP A 65 -3.46 35.81 3.68
N TRP A 66 -4.21 34.92 3.06
CA TRP A 66 -5.63 35.11 2.76
C TRP A 66 -6.55 34.94 3.99
N ILE A 67 -6.10 34.31 5.06
CA ILE A 67 -6.96 33.93 6.21
C ILE A 67 -7.38 35.12 7.03
N ALA A 68 -6.47 36.03 7.37
CA ALA A 68 -6.78 37.19 8.18
C ALA A 68 -7.82 38.10 7.50
N PRO A 69 -7.63 38.58 6.24
CA PRO A 69 -8.63 39.42 5.57
C PRO A 69 -9.95 38.69 5.31
N TYR A 70 -9.92 37.34 5.13
CA TYR A 70 -11.13 36.55 4.98
C TYR A 70 -11.93 36.52 6.29
N ARG A 71 -11.26 36.26 7.41
CA ARG A 71 -11.87 36.31 8.75
C ARG A 71 -12.50 37.64 9.06
N ASP A 72 -11.79 38.76 8.76
CA ASP A 72 -12.31 40.10 8.95
C ASP A 72 -13.59 40.36 8.12
N SER A 73 -13.62 39.84 6.91
CA SER A 73 -14.81 39.94 6.04
C SER A 73 -16.00 39.14 6.57
N LEU A 74 -15.76 37.95 7.17
CA LEU A 74 -16.80 37.15 7.84
C LEU A 74 -17.38 37.90 9.05
N LEU A 75 -16.52 38.51 9.88
CA LEU A 75 -16.93 39.30 11.02
C LEU A 75 -17.76 40.51 10.59
N ALA A 76 -17.30 41.22 9.55
CA ALA A 76 -18.04 42.34 8.98
C ALA A 76 -19.41 41.95 8.41
N ALA A 77 -19.55 40.72 7.92
CA ALA A 77 -20.83 40.15 7.45
C ALA A 77 -21.75 39.67 8.59
N GLY A 78 -21.32 39.79 9.86
CA GLY A 78 -22.12 39.39 11.02
C GLY A 78 -21.96 37.95 11.47
N ILE A 79 -20.96 37.21 10.98
CA ILE A 79 -20.66 35.86 11.47
C ILE A 79 -19.95 35.99 12.84
N PRO A 80 -20.46 35.36 13.90
CA PRO A 80 -19.85 35.44 15.23
C PRO A 80 -18.43 34.87 15.28
N PRO A 81 -17.47 35.47 16.00
CA PRO A 81 -16.10 34.98 16.07
C PRO A 81 -15.96 33.56 16.59
N GLY A 82 -16.85 33.10 17.49
CA GLY A 82 -16.86 31.73 18.01
C GLY A 82 -17.24 30.66 16.99
N ARG A 83 -17.70 31.06 15.80
CA ARG A 83 -18.01 30.16 14.68
C ARG A 83 -16.96 30.15 13.58
N ILE A 84 -15.86 30.87 13.76
CA ILE A 84 -14.77 30.95 12.80
C ILE A 84 -13.54 30.28 13.44
N GLU A 85 -13.05 29.23 12.84
CA GLU A 85 -11.83 28.54 13.28
C GLU A 85 -10.77 28.50 12.17
N VAL A 86 -9.50 28.48 12.57
CA VAL A 86 -8.38 28.30 11.66
C VAL A 86 -7.78 26.92 11.87
N VAL A 87 -7.63 26.18 10.79
CA VAL A 87 -7.04 24.83 10.79
C VAL A 87 -5.70 24.91 10.07
N ALA A 88 -4.62 25.02 10.84
CA ALA A 88 -3.25 25.12 10.34
C ALA A 88 -2.42 23.85 10.57
N GLY A 89 -3.04 22.76 11.05
CA GLY A 89 -2.37 21.51 11.33
C GLY A 89 -3.31 20.31 11.26
N ASP A 90 -2.73 19.15 11.14
CA ASP A 90 -3.40 17.87 10.89
C ASP A 90 -4.41 17.47 11.98
N GLY A 91 -4.14 17.82 13.25
CA GLY A 91 -5.03 17.56 14.39
C GLY A 91 -6.35 18.33 14.36
N GLY A 92 -6.46 19.38 13.55
CA GLY A 92 -7.68 20.18 13.38
C GLY A 92 -8.59 19.66 12.24
N VAL A 93 -8.14 18.69 11.44
CA VAL A 93 -8.92 18.15 10.34
C VAL A 93 -10.08 17.31 10.90
N LYS A 94 -11.29 17.71 10.51
CA LYS A 94 -12.54 17.01 10.84
C LYS A 94 -13.30 16.85 9.52
N ALA A 95 -14.28 15.96 9.46
CA ALA A 95 -15.15 15.90 8.30
C ALA A 95 -16.05 17.15 8.24
N TRP A 96 -16.15 17.76 7.06
CA TRP A 96 -17.01 18.93 6.79
C TRP A 96 -18.13 18.55 5.86
N ASP A 97 -19.30 19.20 6.02
CA ASP A 97 -20.45 18.98 5.15
C ASP A 97 -20.21 19.63 3.78
N VAL A 98 -19.63 20.84 3.77
CA VAL A 98 -19.30 21.53 2.54
C VAL A 98 -17.86 22.04 2.58
N ILE A 99 -17.11 21.76 1.51
CA ILE A 99 -15.75 22.27 1.31
C ILE A 99 -15.75 23.18 0.07
N ALA A 100 -15.22 24.40 0.20
CA ALA A 100 -14.90 25.27 -0.90
C ALA A 100 -13.41 25.14 -1.26
N ASN A 101 -13.12 24.81 -2.52
CA ASN A 101 -11.80 24.77 -3.12
C ASN A 101 -11.82 25.57 -4.45
N LEU A 102 -12.13 26.86 -4.34
CA LEU A 102 -12.20 27.76 -5.48
C LEU A 102 -10.88 28.54 -5.58
N ALA A 103 -10.35 28.70 -6.78
CA ALA A 103 -9.03 29.29 -7.03
C ALA A 103 -7.84 28.56 -6.37
N GLY A 104 -8.00 27.30 -5.97
CA GLY A 104 -6.99 26.48 -5.31
C GLY A 104 -6.58 25.27 -6.15
N PHE A 105 -6.75 24.10 -5.53
CA PHE A 105 -6.38 22.82 -6.14
C PHE A 105 -7.31 22.44 -7.31
N GLY A 106 -6.73 21.99 -8.42
CA GLY A 106 -7.46 21.75 -9.67
C GLY A 106 -7.39 22.93 -10.63
N ARG A 107 -7.16 24.15 -10.14
CA ARG A 107 -6.97 25.35 -10.93
C ARG A 107 -5.52 25.85 -10.90
N LEU A 108 -4.99 26.23 -9.74
CA LEU A 108 -3.64 26.73 -9.54
C LEU A 108 -2.65 25.60 -9.16
N TYR A 109 -3.09 24.70 -8.32
CA TYR A 109 -2.31 23.57 -7.81
C TYR A 109 -2.87 22.24 -8.29
N LYS A 110 -2.07 21.18 -8.27
CA LYS A 110 -2.54 19.85 -8.67
C LYS A 110 -3.51 19.30 -7.64
N ILE A 111 -4.72 18.96 -8.06
CA ILE A 111 -5.77 18.45 -7.16
C ILE A 111 -5.40 17.15 -6.45
N ARG A 112 -4.55 16.32 -7.06
CA ARG A 112 -4.07 15.08 -6.45
C ARG A 112 -3.29 15.29 -5.14
N HIS A 113 -2.79 16.50 -4.88
CA HIS A 113 -2.16 16.85 -3.62
C HIS A 113 -3.15 16.82 -2.45
N LEU A 114 -4.45 16.94 -2.71
CA LEU A 114 -5.49 16.73 -1.70
C LEU A 114 -5.78 15.24 -1.42
N GLY A 115 -5.12 14.29 -2.09
CA GLY A 115 -5.36 12.85 -1.92
C GLY A 115 -5.28 12.37 -0.47
N PRO A 116 -4.27 12.73 0.33
CA PRO A 116 -4.21 12.38 1.76
C PRO A 116 -5.22 13.12 2.63
N PHE A 117 -5.66 14.32 2.21
CA PHE A 117 -6.56 15.19 2.95
C PHE A 117 -8.04 14.81 2.79
N LEU A 118 -8.52 14.62 1.54
CA LEU A 118 -9.93 14.43 1.23
C LEU A 118 -10.61 13.27 1.97
N PRO A 119 -10.02 12.08 2.13
CA PRO A 119 -10.65 10.96 2.84
C PRO A 119 -10.95 11.25 4.32
N ARG A 120 -10.23 12.21 4.92
CA ARG A 120 -10.41 12.65 6.31
C ARG A 120 -11.32 13.85 6.43
N ALA A 121 -11.42 14.62 5.35
CA ALA A 121 -12.14 15.88 5.27
C ALA A 121 -13.60 15.73 4.80
N LEU A 122 -13.96 14.59 4.20
CA LEU A 122 -15.27 14.32 3.62
C LEU A 122 -15.91 13.08 4.28
N HIS A 123 -17.23 13.15 4.47
CA HIS A 123 -18.09 12.00 4.78
C HIS A 123 -19.04 11.74 3.60
N ALA A 124 -19.87 10.68 3.67
CA ALA A 124 -20.72 10.25 2.56
C ALA A 124 -21.67 11.33 1.99
N ASP A 125 -22.16 12.19 2.88
CA ASP A 125 -23.12 13.25 2.53
C ASP A 125 -22.45 14.61 2.27
N SER A 126 -21.11 14.66 2.28
CA SER A 126 -20.36 15.90 2.01
C SER A 126 -20.47 16.36 0.57
N ALA A 127 -20.21 17.64 0.35
CA ALA A 127 -20.07 18.24 -0.96
C ALA A 127 -18.80 19.10 -1.04
N MET A 128 -18.04 19.00 -2.14
CA MET A 128 -16.94 19.93 -2.40
C MET A 128 -17.26 20.77 -3.65
N LEU A 129 -17.22 22.07 -3.48
CA LEU A 129 -17.32 23.04 -4.57
C LEU A 129 -15.90 23.37 -5.05
N THR A 130 -15.59 23.04 -6.29
CA THR A 130 -14.21 23.18 -6.80
C THR A 130 -14.16 23.78 -8.20
N GLU A 131 -13.03 24.41 -8.54
CA GLU A 131 -12.72 24.91 -9.86
C GLU A 131 -11.68 24.00 -10.54
N ILE A 132 -11.99 23.52 -11.73
CA ILE A 132 -11.15 22.62 -12.51
C ILE A 132 -10.74 23.29 -13.81
N ARG A 133 -9.42 23.48 -13.99
CA ARG A 133 -8.84 23.95 -15.25
C ARG A 133 -8.85 22.83 -16.27
N LYS A 134 -9.28 23.11 -17.50
CA LYS A 134 -9.22 22.16 -18.61
C LYS A 134 -7.81 21.61 -18.80
N GLY A 135 -7.67 20.29 -18.88
CA GLY A 135 -6.39 19.60 -19.03
C GLY A 135 -5.57 19.43 -17.74
N SER A 136 -6.08 19.82 -16.56
CA SER A 136 -5.38 19.66 -15.27
C SER A 136 -5.29 18.21 -14.75
N GLY A 137 -6.02 17.26 -15.34
CA GLY A 137 -6.13 15.88 -14.85
C GLY A 137 -6.99 15.74 -13.58
N ALA A 138 -7.72 16.78 -13.19
CA ALA A 138 -8.51 16.77 -11.96
C ALA A 138 -9.75 15.86 -12.04
N TYR A 139 -10.44 15.81 -13.18
CA TYR A 139 -11.61 14.93 -13.35
C TYR A 139 -11.31 13.45 -13.14
N PRO A 140 -10.28 12.84 -13.77
CA PRO A 140 -9.95 11.43 -13.51
C PRO A 140 -9.65 11.15 -12.02
N PHE A 141 -8.99 12.08 -11.34
CA PHE A 141 -8.70 11.96 -9.91
C PHE A 141 -9.99 12.00 -9.08
N LEU A 142 -10.84 13.01 -9.26
CA LEU A 142 -12.07 13.16 -8.50
C LEU A 142 -13.09 12.06 -8.83
N ASN A 143 -13.23 11.66 -10.09
CA ASN A 143 -14.13 10.57 -10.50
C ASN A 143 -13.71 9.22 -9.88
N GLY A 144 -12.45 9.05 -9.50
CA GLY A 144 -11.99 7.91 -8.71
C GLY A 144 -12.53 7.93 -7.26
N LEU A 145 -12.83 9.11 -6.73
CA LEU A 145 -13.27 9.33 -5.34
C LEU A 145 -14.77 9.58 -5.21
N GLY A 146 -15.46 9.95 -6.29
CA GLY A 146 -16.87 10.32 -6.23
C GLY A 146 -17.45 10.72 -7.59
N GLN A 147 -18.50 11.52 -7.56
CA GLN A 147 -19.19 12.03 -8.74
C GLN A 147 -18.93 13.53 -8.89
N CYS A 148 -18.65 13.95 -10.12
CA CYS A 148 -18.47 15.34 -10.49
C CYS A 148 -19.64 15.82 -11.35
N GLU A 149 -20.33 16.86 -10.89
CA GLU A 149 -21.34 17.57 -11.64
C GLU A 149 -20.82 18.95 -12.04
N THR A 150 -20.83 19.27 -13.33
CA THR A 150 -20.44 20.62 -13.79
C THR A 150 -21.60 21.60 -13.62
N VAL A 151 -21.47 22.51 -12.69
CA VAL A 151 -22.51 23.53 -12.38
C VAL A 151 -22.38 24.73 -13.33
N GLY A 152 -21.18 25.03 -13.83
CA GLY A 152 -20.95 26.14 -14.74
C GLY A 152 -19.55 26.13 -15.33
N LYS A 153 -19.33 27.02 -16.30
CA LYS A 153 -18.02 27.23 -16.94
C LYS A 153 -17.71 28.72 -17.03
N MET A 154 -16.44 29.05 -16.93
CA MET A 154 -15.95 30.41 -17.09
C MET A 154 -14.66 30.44 -17.88
N GLN A 155 -14.35 31.57 -18.51
CA GLN A 155 -13.06 31.84 -19.14
C GLN A 155 -12.23 32.76 -18.25
N ARG A 156 -10.99 32.42 -17.96
CA ARG A 156 -10.08 33.28 -17.21
C ARG A 156 -8.67 33.16 -17.77
N GLY A 157 -8.12 34.29 -18.20
CA GLY A 157 -6.79 34.29 -18.82
C GLY A 157 -6.70 33.42 -20.09
N GLY A 158 -7.79 33.31 -20.86
CA GLY A 158 -7.85 32.47 -22.08
C GLY A 158 -7.99 30.95 -21.82
N VAL A 159 -8.17 30.54 -20.56
CA VAL A 159 -8.31 29.14 -20.18
C VAL A 159 -9.73 28.85 -19.68
N GLU A 160 -10.35 27.77 -20.18
CA GLU A 160 -11.64 27.31 -19.67
C GLU A 160 -11.48 26.68 -18.28
N ILE A 161 -12.31 27.12 -17.34
CA ILE A 161 -12.41 26.63 -15.98
C ILE A 161 -13.85 26.14 -15.78
N ALA A 162 -13.98 24.87 -15.38
CA ALA A 162 -15.25 24.31 -14.96
C ALA A 162 -15.45 24.55 -13.46
N ARG A 163 -16.65 24.96 -13.06
CA ARG A 163 -17.14 24.97 -11.68
C ARG A 163 -17.90 23.69 -11.42
N VAL A 164 -17.45 22.94 -10.44
CA VAL A 164 -17.87 21.57 -10.22
C VAL A 164 -18.35 21.38 -8.79
N LEU A 165 -19.52 20.77 -8.66
CA LEU A 165 -19.97 20.13 -7.43
C LEU A 165 -19.46 18.69 -7.45
N PHE A 166 -18.59 18.37 -6.51
CA PHE A 166 -18.11 17.02 -6.26
C PHE A 166 -18.85 16.46 -5.04
N ARG A 167 -19.39 15.25 -5.17
CA ARG A 167 -19.93 14.46 -4.06
C ARG A 167 -19.10 13.19 -3.92
N PRO A 168 -18.55 12.88 -2.73
CA PRO A 168 -17.85 11.62 -2.51
C PRO A 168 -18.81 10.46 -2.80
N LYS A 169 -18.28 9.35 -3.29
CA LYS A 169 -19.07 8.11 -3.27
C LYS A 169 -19.47 7.87 -1.82
N ALA A 170 -20.74 7.52 -1.62
CA ALA A 170 -21.12 6.86 -0.37
C ALA A 170 -20.08 5.76 -0.10
N PRO A 171 -19.61 5.57 1.12
CA PRO A 171 -18.71 4.46 1.40
C PRO A 171 -19.35 3.23 0.77
N GLU A 172 -18.62 2.61 -0.17
CA GLU A 172 -19.10 1.36 -0.75
C GLU A 172 -19.44 0.44 0.43
N PRO A 173 -20.53 -0.34 0.35
CA PRO A 173 -20.93 -1.19 1.46
C PRO A 173 -19.71 -1.98 1.89
N ALA A 174 -19.24 -1.71 3.10
CA ALA A 174 -18.07 -2.26 3.77
C ALA A 174 -16.92 -2.52 2.78
N GLY A 175 -16.03 -1.53 2.59
CA GLY A 175 -14.83 -1.71 1.75
C GLY A 175 -14.05 -2.98 2.17
N PRO A 176 -13.06 -3.42 1.39
CA PRO A 176 -12.26 -4.62 1.67
C PRO A 176 -11.82 -4.75 3.13
N ASP A 177 -11.65 -3.65 3.82
CA ASP A 177 -11.25 -3.61 5.23
C ASP A 177 -12.36 -4.06 6.18
N ALA A 178 -13.61 -3.65 5.98
CA ALA A 178 -14.73 -4.07 6.84
C ALA A 178 -15.18 -5.51 6.51
N GLU A 179 -15.17 -5.91 5.23
CA GLU A 179 -15.35 -7.31 4.84
C GLU A 179 -14.24 -8.18 5.43
N TRP A 180 -13.00 -7.68 5.40
CA TRP A 180 -11.87 -8.35 6.00
C TRP A 180 -12.02 -8.48 7.51
N ALA A 181 -12.38 -7.41 8.22
CA ALA A 181 -12.57 -7.44 9.68
C ALA A 181 -13.63 -8.46 10.11
N ALA A 182 -14.75 -8.55 9.37
CA ALA A 182 -15.80 -9.54 9.63
C ALA A 182 -15.28 -10.96 9.42
N LEU A 183 -14.64 -11.22 8.27
CA LEU A 183 -14.04 -12.51 7.96
C LEU A 183 -12.96 -12.92 8.96
N ALA A 184 -12.09 -11.99 9.32
CA ALA A 184 -10.99 -12.24 10.24
C ALA A 184 -11.49 -12.60 11.65
N ARG A 185 -12.52 -11.90 12.16
CA ARG A 185 -13.16 -12.27 13.44
C ARG A 185 -13.80 -13.66 13.39
N GLN A 186 -14.44 -14.00 12.27
CA GLN A 186 -14.98 -15.34 12.05
C GLN A 186 -13.88 -16.41 12.05
N LEU A 187 -12.75 -16.16 11.37
CA LEU A 187 -11.61 -17.08 11.30
C LEU A 187 -10.89 -17.24 12.64
N ALA A 188 -10.79 -16.16 13.43
CA ALA A 188 -10.20 -16.19 14.78
C ALA A 188 -11.01 -17.08 15.74
N GLY A 189 -12.33 -17.09 15.60
CA GLY A 189 -13.21 -17.80 16.53
C GLY A 189 -13.15 -17.22 17.96
N SER A 190 -13.55 -18.03 18.94
CA SER A 190 -13.55 -17.62 20.37
C SER A 190 -12.18 -17.67 21.04
N GLU A 191 -11.26 -18.48 20.53
CA GLU A 191 -9.94 -18.70 21.13
C GLU A 191 -8.82 -17.90 20.46
N GLY A 192 -9.09 -17.35 19.29
CA GLY A 192 -8.16 -16.47 18.55
C GLY A 192 -8.37 -15.00 18.85
N PHE A 193 -7.70 -14.16 18.07
CA PHE A 193 -7.95 -12.72 18.13
C PHE A 193 -7.79 -12.08 16.74
N PHE A 194 -8.49 -10.98 16.56
CA PHE A 194 -8.29 -10.03 15.49
C PHE A 194 -8.02 -8.65 16.07
N ARG A 195 -6.93 -8.02 15.67
CA ARG A 195 -6.56 -6.65 16.04
C ARG A 195 -6.32 -5.83 14.79
N GLU A 196 -6.77 -4.62 14.80
CA GLU A 196 -6.78 -3.74 13.64
C GLU A 196 -6.19 -2.38 14.02
N GLY A 197 -5.21 -1.93 13.24
CA GLY A 197 -4.67 -0.58 13.21
C GLY A 197 -5.17 0.17 11.97
N GLN A 198 -4.61 1.32 11.70
CA GLN A 198 -5.04 2.16 10.56
C GLN A 198 -4.76 1.50 9.19
N ALA A 199 -3.60 0.87 9.04
CA ALA A 199 -3.16 0.28 7.77
C ALA A 199 -2.70 -1.17 7.90
N HIS A 200 -2.89 -1.80 9.05
CA HIS A 200 -2.44 -3.16 9.30
C HIS A 200 -3.42 -3.90 10.19
N SER A 201 -3.40 -5.22 10.09
CA SER A 201 -4.17 -6.07 11.00
C SER A 201 -3.42 -7.34 11.36
N PHE A 202 -3.71 -7.85 12.55
CA PHE A 202 -3.23 -9.10 13.08
C PHE A 202 -4.39 -10.06 13.27
N LEU A 203 -4.33 -11.20 12.61
CA LEU A 203 -5.29 -12.30 12.75
C LEU A 203 -4.59 -13.51 13.37
N PHE A 204 -4.94 -13.88 14.59
CA PHE A 204 -4.50 -15.14 15.18
C PHE A 204 -5.59 -16.20 15.10
N VAL A 205 -5.24 -17.35 14.50
CA VAL A 205 -6.09 -18.53 14.39
C VAL A 205 -5.40 -19.68 15.12
N PRO A 206 -5.83 -20.00 16.36
CA PRO A 206 -5.27 -21.10 17.14
C PRO A 206 -5.69 -22.46 16.57
N ARG A 207 -4.78 -23.44 16.61
CA ARG A 207 -5.05 -24.84 16.30
C ARG A 207 -4.22 -25.78 17.18
N SER A 208 -2.90 -25.82 16.97
CA SER A 208 -1.96 -26.65 17.73
C SER A 208 -0.86 -25.80 18.35
N PRO A 209 -0.36 -26.14 19.53
CA PRO A 209 0.82 -25.49 20.12
C PRO A 209 2.14 -25.97 19.46
N ASP A 210 2.09 -26.93 18.54
CA ASP A 210 3.31 -27.48 17.94
C ASP A 210 4.02 -26.47 17.03
N VAL A 211 3.28 -25.81 16.14
CA VAL A 211 3.83 -24.86 15.16
C VAL A 211 2.94 -23.63 15.08
N LEU A 212 3.54 -22.45 15.22
CA LEU A 212 2.96 -21.17 14.83
C LEU A 212 3.62 -20.69 13.53
N VAL A 213 2.84 -20.43 12.52
CA VAL A 213 3.29 -19.74 11.31
C VAL A 213 2.85 -18.27 11.38
N VAL A 214 3.82 -17.36 11.44
CA VAL A 214 3.60 -15.92 11.33
C VAL A 214 3.74 -15.54 9.86
N SER A 215 2.64 -15.26 9.18
CA SER A 215 2.63 -14.96 7.74
C SER A 215 2.38 -13.47 7.48
N PHE A 216 3.09 -12.93 6.50
CA PHE A 216 2.98 -11.53 6.10
C PHE A 216 2.39 -11.42 4.70
N ASP A 217 1.35 -10.59 4.54
CA ASP A 217 0.61 -10.47 3.30
C ASP A 217 0.11 -9.04 3.04
N ASN A 218 -0.33 -8.80 1.81
CA ASN A 218 -1.01 -7.57 1.43
C ASN A 218 -2.52 -7.82 1.40
N LEU A 219 -3.28 -6.98 2.10
CA LEU A 219 -4.72 -7.12 2.23
C LEU A 219 -5.45 -7.04 0.88
N ASP A 220 -5.07 -6.09 0.02
CA ASP A 220 -5.65 -5.98 -1.32
C ASP A 220 -5.47 -7.26 -2.13
N ILE A 221 -4.27 -7.86 -2.07
CA ILE A 221 -4.01 -9.15 -2.74
C ILE A 221 -4.87 -10.27 -2.13
N ALA A 222 -4.98 -10.32 -0.80
CA ALA A 222 -5.80 -11.33 -0.13
C ALA A 222 -7.27 -11.23 -0.54
N MET A 223 -7.83 -10.04 -0.51
CA MET A 223 -9.26 -9.79 -0.71
C MET A 223 -9.68 -9.74 -2.19
N THR A 224 -8.81 -9.27 -3.10
CA THR A 224 -9.18 -9.04 -4.51
C THR A 224 -8.62 -10.07 -5.49
N LYS A 225 -7.48 -10.71 -5.16
CA LYS A 225 -6.79 -11.63 -6.08
C LYS A 225 -6.94 -13.09 -5.71
N ARG A 226 -7.39 -13.40 -4.48
CA ARG A 226 -7.62 -14.78 -4.02
C ARG A 226 -9.11 -15.07 -3.94
N LYS A 227 -9.48 -16.22 -4.44
CA LYS A 227 -10.88 -16.68 -4.44
C LYS A 227 -11.40 -16.86 -3.02
N GLU A 228 -10.58 -17.38 -2.13
CA GLU A 228 -10.92 -17.68 -0.73
C GLU A 228 -10.84 -16.45 0.20
N ARG A 229 -10.32 -15.31 -0.29
CA ARG A 229 -10.13 -14.06 0.49
C ARG A 229 -9.39 -14.25 1.81
N ARG A 230 -8.45 -15.22 1.87
CA ARG A 230 -7.72 -15.60 3.07
C ARG A 230 -6.25 -15.18 3.00
N PRO A 231 -5.54 -15.02 4.15
CA PRO A 231 -4.13 -14.69 4.18
C PRO A 231 -3.26 -15.68 3.41
N TRP A 232 -2.08 -15.24 2.99
CA TRP A 232 -1.10 -16.06 2.31
C TRP A 232 -0.74 -17.31 3.13
N GLY A 233 -0.88 -18.46 2.51
CA GLY A 233 -0.56 -19.73 3.15
C GLY A 233 -1.66 -20.33 4.03
N TYR A 234 -2.78 -19.64 4.24
CA TYR A 234 -3.82 -20.08 5.16
C TYR A 234 -4.24 -21.52 4.95
N GLU A 235 -4.61 -21.91 3.72
CA GLU A 235 -5.16 -23.23 3.40
C GLU A 235 -4.17 -24.38 3.72
N PHE A 236 -2.90 -24.22 3.35
CA PHE A 236 -1.94 -25.28 3.63
C PHE A 236 -1.52 -25.33 5.11
N ILE A 237 -1.48 -24.19 5.81
CA ILE A 237 -1.24 -24.14 7.26
C ILE A 237 -2.39 -24.83 8.00
N GLU A 238 -3.63 -24.54 7.60
CA GLU A 238 -4.84 -25.17 8.12
C GLU A 238 -4.84 -26.68 7.93
N LYS A 239 -4.50 -27.17 6.73
CA LYS A 239 -4.38 -28.61 6.43
C LYS A 239 -3.36 -29.36 7.30
N GLN A 240 -2.36 -28.64 7.84
CA GLN A 240 -1.38 -29.23 8.75
C GLN A 240 -1.84 -29.15 10.23
N GLY A 241 -2.97 -28.51 10.52
CA GLY A 241 -3.42 -28.26 11.89
C GLY A 241 -2.53 -27.26 12.65
N TRP A 242 -1.71 -26.47 11.97
CA TRP A 242 -0.82 -25.48 12.60
C TRP A 242 -1.55 -24.19 12.92
N SER A 243 -1.14 -23.55 14.02
CA SER A 243 -1.61 -22.21 14.37
C SER A 243 -1.04 -21.16 13.42
N MET A 244 -1.78 -20.09 13.19
CA MET A 244 -1.39 -19.02 12.28
C MET A 244 -1.57 -17.65 12.91
N LEU A 245 -0.55 -16.79 12.78
CA LEU A 245 -0.65 -15.36 12.98
C LEU A 245 -0.48 -14.67 11.62
N GLY A 246 -1.59 -14.25 11.03
CA GLY A 246 -1.58 -13.49 9.77
C GLY A 246 -1.41 -12.00 10.06
N VAL A 247 -0.37 -11.37 9.52
CA VAL A 247 -0.13 -9.93 9.60
C VAL A 247 -0.33 -9.34 8.22
N LEU A 248 -1.40 -8.56 8.05
CA LEU A 248 -1.79 -8.01 6.77
C LEU A 248 -1.55 -6.49 6.73
N ALA A 249 -1.00 -6.05 5.62
CA ALA A 249 -0.80 -4.64 5.32
C ALA A 249 -1.82 -4.15 4.29
N ASN A 250 -2.54 -3.08 4.58
CA ASN A 250 -3.37 -2.39 3.60
C ASN A 250 -2.49 -1.44 2.79
N GLY A 251 -2.06 -1.90 1.61
CA GLY A 251 -1.14 -1.20 0.73
C GLY A 251 0.34 -1.59 0.88
N TRP A 252 1.20 -0.80 0.25
CA TRP A 252 2.64 -1.03 0.18
C TRP A 252 3.39 -0.32 1.30
N THR A 253 3.10 -0.69 2.57
CA THR A 253 3.55 -0.03 3.79
C THR A 253 4.93 -0.46 4.27
N TRP A 254 5.45 -1.58 3.74
CA TRP A 254 6.70 -2.20 4.21
C TRP A 254 6.70 -2.47 5.72
N TYR A 255 5.50 -2.53 6.33
CA TYR A 255 5.31 -2.72 7.77
C TYR A 255 6.10 -1.69 8.60
N ARG A 256 6.33 -0.49 8.01
CA ARG A 256 7.02 0.63 8.67
C ARG A 256 6.02 1.51 9.42
N ASP A 257 5.28 0.89 10.32
CA ASP A 257 4.23 1.50 11.11
C ASP A 257 4.51 1.21 12.60
N PRO A 258 4.67 2.24 13.45
CA PRO A 258 4.90 2.07 14.89
C PRO A 258 3.86 1.18 15.58
N TRP A 259 2.61 1.18 15.12
CA TRP A 259 1.58 0.31 15.65
C TRP A 259 1.92 -1.19 15.43
N VAL A 260 2.43 -1.55 14.26
CA VAL A 260 2.87 -2.93 13.96
C VAL A 260 4.02 -3.33 14.88
N TRP A 261 4.98 -2.41 15.11
CA TRP A 261 6.12 -2.68 15.99
C TRP A 261 5.65 -2.90 17.44
N SER A 262 4.77 -2.03 17.93
CA SER A 262 4.20 -2.16 19.28
C SER A 262 3.39 -3.45 19.46
N GLU A 263 2.67 -3.92 18.43
CA GLU A 263 1.95 -5.19 18.50
C GLU A 263 2.90 -6.40 18.59
N PHE A 264 4.01 -6.40 17.85
CA PHE A 264 5.02 -7.44 17.97
C PHE A 264 5.72 -7.40 19.33
N ASP A 265 6.06 -6.20 19.83
CA ASP A 265 6.68 -6.02 21.15
C ASP A 265 5.71 -6.48 22.25
N ARG A 266 4.43 -6.12 22.18
CA ARG A 266 3.39 -6.60 23.10
C ARG A 266 3.29 -8.14 23.10
N LEU A 267 3.20 -8.76 21.92
CA LEU A 267 3.13 -10.22 21.81
C LEU A 267 4.36 -10.91 22.42
N ARG A 268 5.54 -10.32 22.24
CA ARG A 268 6.77 -10.80 22.86
C ARG A 268 6.71 -10.69 24.39
N GLU A 269 6.32 -9.53 24.90
CA GLU A 269 6.26 -9.24 26.34
C GLU A 269 5.21 -10.08 27.07
N GLU A 270 4.08 -10.36 26.43
CA GLU A 270 3.03 -11.26 26.91
C GLU A 270 3.41 -12.74 26.84
N GLY A 271 4.60 -13.09 26.31
CA GLY A 271 5.02 -14.47 26.14
C GLY A 271 4.21 -15.25 25.09
N PHE A 272 3.55 -14.55 24.16
CA PHE A 272 2.69 -15.19 23.15
C PHE A 272 3.42 -16.28 22.37
N PHE A 273 4.62 -15.98 21.89
CA PHE A 273 5.41 -16.92 21.07
C PHE A 273 5.91 -18.13 21.88
N ALA A 274 6.13 -17.99 23.17
CA ALA A 274 6.57 -19.08 24.04
C ALA A 274 5.53 -20.20 24.23
N ARG A 275 4.27 -19.98 23.81
CA ARG A 275 3.22 -21.01 23.84
C ARG A 275 3.43 -22.09 22.77
N PHE A 276 4.32 -21.88 21.81
CA PHE A 276 4.52 -22.74 20.65
C PHE A 276 5.88 -23.41 20.71
N ARG A 277 5.94 -24.69 20.40
CA ARG A 277 7.21 -25.44 20.31
C ARG A 277 8.11 -24.90 19.19
N ARG A 278 7.51 -24.40 18.12
CA ARG A 278 8.20 -23.86 16.98
C ARG A 278 7.45 -22.67 16.42
N VAL A 279 8.17 -21.61 16.13
CA VAL A 279 7.65 -20.41 15.46
C VAL A 279 8.41 -20.21 14.15
N VAL A 280 7.66 -19.96 13.06
CA VAL A 280 8.25 -19.71 11.75
C VAL A 280 7.64 -18.46 11.14
N PHE A 281 8.46 -17.49 10.79
CA PHE A 281 8.07 -16.29 10.06
C PHE A 281 8.13 -16.57 8.57
N TYR A 282 7.06 -16.23 7.83
CA TYR A 282 6.92 -16.60 6.42
C TYR A 282 6.37 -15.45 5.58
N GLY A 283 7.00 -15.18 4.43
CA GLY A 283 6.51 -14.17 3.50
C GLY A 283 7.27 -14.10 2.18
N ALA A 284 6.70 -13.32 1.25
CA ALA A 284 7.28 -13.10 -0.07
C ALA A 284 7.38 -11.59 -0.37
N SER A 285 8.47 -11.16 -1.03
CA SER A 285 8.74 -9.77 -1.40
C SER A 285 8.66 -8.85 -0.17
N MET A 286 7.73 -7.89 -0.11
CA MET A 286 7.47 -7.05 1.06
C MET A 286 7.19 -7.90 2.32
N GLY A 287 6.43 -8.98 2.20
CA GLY A 287 6.21 -9.94 3.29
C GLY A 287 7.47 -10.73 3.65
N GLY A 288 8.35 -11.00 2.68
CA GLY A 288 9.66 -11.62 2.92
C GLY A 288 10.61 -10.69 3.69
N TYR A 289 10.60 -9.39 3.37
CA TYR A 289 11.26 -8.37 4.17
C TYR A 289 10.73 -8.41 5.61
N ALA A 290 9.43 -8.36 5.79
CA ALA A 290 8.82 -8.37 7.11
C ALA A 290 9.14 -9.64 7.90
N ALA A 291 9.08 -10.82 7.27
CA ALA A 291 9.44 -12.08 7.93
C ALA A 291 10.87 -12.05 8.51
N CYS A 292 11.82 -11.46 7.78
CA CYS A 292 13.18 -11.27 8.27
C CYS A 292 13.30 -10.14 9.30
N ALA A 293 12.58 -9.03 9.08
CA ALA A 293 12.66 -7.84 9.91
C ALA A 293 12.09 -8.07 11.32
N PHE A 294 11.00 -8.82 11.43
CA PHE A 294 10.33 -9.09 12.71
C PHE A 294 10.85 -10.34 13.45
N ALA A 295 11.89 -11.01 12.95
CA ALA A 295 12.54 -12.12 13.65
C ALA A 295 12.94 -11.80 15.13
N PRO A 296 13.38 -10.57 15.49
CA PRO A 296 13.68 -10.23 16.89
C PRO A 296 12.49 -10.29 17.85
N ALA A 297 11.26 -10.26 17.35
CA ALA A 297 10.07 -10.43 18.19
C ALA A 297 9.98 -11.84 18.81
N CYS A 298 10.59 -12.84 18.16
CA CYS A 298 10.71 -14.21 18.66
C CYS A 298 12.14 -14.74 18.38
N PRO A 299 13.14 -14.40 19.23
CA PRO A 299 14.49 -14.88 19.06
C PRO A 299 14.56 -16.41 18.97
N GLY A 300 15.35 -16.93 18.03
CA GLY A 300 15.44 -18.35 17.77
C GLY A 300 14.36 -18.94 16.85
N ALA A 301 13.34 -18.16 16.46
CA ALA A 301 12.37 -18.59 15.45
C ALA A 301 13.03 -18.77 14.07
N ASP A 302 12.45 -19.64 13.25
CA ASP A 302 12.91 -19.81 11.87
C ASP A 302 12.24 -18.75 10.95
N VAL A 303 12.92 -18.46 9.85
CA VAL A 303 12.42 -17.55 8.80
C VAL A 303 12.44 -18.24 7.44
N VAL A 304 11.34 -18.13 6.69
CA VAL A 304 11.24 -18.57 5.29
C VAL A 304 10.84 -17.35 4.45
N ALA A 305 11.79 -16.80 3.71
CA ALA A 305 11.60 -15.60 2.92
C ALA A 305 11.77 -15.87 1.42
N ILE A 306 10.82 -15.43 0.62
CA ILE A 306 10.86 -15.55 -0.85
C ILE A 306 11.13 -14.17 -1.45
N SER A 307 12.26 -14.02 -2.16
CA SER A 307 12.71 -12.75 -2.77
C SER A 307 12.61 -11.55 -1.83
N PRO A 308 13.13 -11.62 -0.59
CA PRO A 308 13.02 -10.52 0.36
C PRO A 308 13.86 -9.33 -0.08
N GLN A 309 13.42 -8.13 0.28
CA GLN A 309 14.30 -6.98 0.38
C GLN A 309 15.02 -7.02 1.73
N SER A 310 16.22 -6.47 1.80
CA SER A 310 16.98 -6.39 3.05
C SER A 310 16.62 -5.14 3.88
N THR A 311 16.32 -4.07 3.19
CA THR A 311 15.80 -2.78 3.66
C THR A 311 15.48 -1.94 2.43
N LEU A 312 14.84 -0.78 2.62
CA LEU A 312 14.73 0.26 1.58
C LEU A 312 15.36 1.59 2.02
N ASP A 313 16.16 1.57 3.08
CA ASP A 313 16.99 2.70 3.47
C ASP A 313 17.92 3.10 2.32
N ARG A 314 17.74 4.31 1.82
CA ARG A 314 18.50 4.84 0.67
C ARG A 314 20.01 4.99 0.95
N THR A 315 20.39 5.08 2.20
CA THR A 315 21.81 5.15 2.59
C THR A 315 22.49 3.77 2.49
N LEU A 316 21.72 2.69 2.69
CA LEU A 316 22.21 1.32 2.66
C LEU A 316 22.03 0.64 1.30
N VAL A 317 20.96 0.98 0.58
CA VAL A 317 20.58 0.37 -0.71
C VAL A 317 20.26 1.43 -1.78
N PRO A 318 21.20 2.35 -2.10
CA PRO A 318 20.93 3.43 -3.07
C PRO A 318 20.61 2.91 -4.48
N TRP A 319 21.01 1.69 -4.79
CA TRP A 319 20.79 0.99 -6.05
C TRP A 319 19.37 0.41 -6.21
N GLU A 320 18.57 0.28 -5.12
CA GLU A 320 17.19 -0.20 -5.24
C GLU A 320 16.27 0.91 -5.77
N THR A 321 15.73 0.72 -6.95
CA THR A 321 14.95 1.75 -7.67
C THR A 321 13.50 1.37 -7.91
N ARG A 322 13.09 0.15 -7.57
CA ARG A 322 11.74 -0.38 -7.86
C ARG A 322 10.65 0.20 -6.95
N TYR A 323 10.98 0.52 -5.71
CA TYR A 323 10.00 0.80 -4.65
C TYR A 323 10.05 2.25 -4.18
N ARG A 324 9.96 3.20 -5.13
CA ARG A 324 10.09 4.64 -4.85
C ARG A 324 9.08 5.16 -3.84
N ASN A 325 7.88 4.57 -3.81
CA ASN A 325 6.82 4.96 -2.87
C ASN A 325 7.18 4.67 -1.41
N ALA A 326 8.14 3.79 -1.17
CA ALA A 326 8.58 3.41 0.17
C ALA A 326 9.83 4.17 0.64
N TRP A 327 10.39 5.07 -0.17
CA TRP A 327 11.61 5.80 0.20
C TRP A 327 11.41 6.84 1.31
N GLY A 328 10.17 7.24 1.55
CA GLY A 328 9.81 8.16 2.63
C GLY A 328 9.61 7.51 3.99
N PHE A 329 9.64 6.17 4.07
CA PHE A 329 9.49 5.50 5.36
C PHE A 329 10.81 5.49 6.14
N ASP A 330 10.70 5.51 7.48
CA ASP A 330 11.86 5.36 8.36
C ASP A 330 12.29 3.90 8.47
N TYR A 331 13.50 3.59 8.03
CA TYR A 331 14.15 2.28 8.14
C TYR A 331 15.27 2.26 9.20
N SER A 332 15.58 3.37 9.85
CA SER A 332 16.61 3.46 10.89
C SER A 332 16.16 2.89 12.24
N GLY A 333 14.83 2.87 12.46
CA GLY A 333 14.21 2.40 13.69
C GLY A 333 14.16 0.87 13.83
N PRO A 334 13.41 0.37 14.84
CA PRO A 334 13.23 -1.06 15.08
C PRO A 334 12.73 -1.78 13.82
N TYR A 335 13.20 -3.00 13.62
CA TYR A 335 12.79 -3.85 12.49
C TYR A 335 13.09 -3.24 11.09
N GLY A 336 14.00 -2.27 10.99
CA GLY A 336 14.23 -1.52 9.74
C GLY A 336 15.18 -2.21 8.76
N ASP A 337 16.32 -2.74 9.23
CA ASP A 337 17.29 -3.48 8.41
C ASP A 337 17.14 -4.98 8.64
N ALA A 338 16.30 -5.60 7.81
CA ALA A 338 15.98 -7.03 7.90
C ALA A 338 17.23 -7.92 7.79
N ALA A 339 18.25 -7.52 6.99
CA ALA A 339 19.48 -8.29 6.88
C ALA A 339 20.28 -8.31 8.18
N LYS A 340 20.28 -7.21 8.94
CA LYS A 340 20.97 -7.09 10.22
C LYS A 340 20.20 -7.80 11.33
N VAL A 341 18.89 -7.49 11.46
CA VAL A 341 18.10 -7.94 12.61
C VAL A 341 17.70 -9.41 12.52
N SER A 342 17.69 -10.03 11.34
CA SER A 342 17.44 -11.46 11.16
C SER A 342 18.53 -12.36 11.78
N ALA A 343 19.64 -11.80 12.26
CA ALA A 343 20.60 -12.52 13.08
C ALA A 343 20.01 -13.09 14.38
N ALA A 344 18.87 -12.52 14.88
CA ALA A 344 18.14 -13.04 16.01
C ALA A 344 17.39 -14.35 15.75
N ALA A 345 17.18 -14.70 14.47
CA ALA A 345 16.50 -15.95 14.08
C ALA A 345 17.39 -17.17 14.31
N GLY A 346 16.74 -18.33 14.53
CA GLY A 346 17.44 -19.62 14.57
C GLY A 346 17.99 -20.02 13.20
N ARG A 347 17.14 -19.97 12.18
CA ARG A 347 17.51 -20.25 10.78
C ARG A 347 16.77 -19.33 9.83
N VAL A 348 17.45 -18.77 8.84
CA VAL A 348 16.88 -17.91 7.80
C VAL A 348 17.04 -18.58 6.45
N MET A 349 15.95 -19.06 5.87
CA MET A 349 15.92 -19.69 4.54
C MET A 349 15.44 -18.69 3.51
N ILE A 350 16.30 -18.27 2.59
CA ILE A 350 16.00 -17.28 1.56
C ILE A 350 15.97 -17.93 0.18
N LEU A 351 14.78 -17.99 -0.41
CA LEU A 351 14.60 -18.40 -1.81
C LEU A 351 14.74 -17.18 -2.71
N TYR A 352 15.65 -17.22 -3.68
CA TYR A 352 15.89 -16.07 -4.56
C TYR A 352 16.43 -16.48 -5.93
N ASP A 353 16.24 -15.62 -6.92
CA ASP A 353 16.88 -15.78 -8.24
C ASP A 353 18.23 -15.04 -8.25
N PRO A 354 19.36 -15.77 -8.36
CA PRO A 354 20.69 -15.15 -8.41
C PRO A 354 20.93 -14.34 -9.70
N TYR A 355 20.04 -14.45 -10.67
CA TYR A 355 20.09 -13.73 -11.94
C TYR A 355 19.16 -12.52 -12.00
N ALA A 356 18.37 -12.27 -10.96
CA ALA A 356 17.66 -11.03 -10.74
C ALA A 356 18.58 -10.07 -9.96
N PRO A 357 19.22 -9.06 -10.60
CA PRO A 357 20.35 -8.34 -9.98
C PRO A 357 19.99 -7.65 -8.68
N LEU A 358 18.83 -7.00 -8.61
CA LEU A 358 18.40 -6.28 -7.41
C LEU A 358 18.05 -7.24 -6.26
N ASP A 359 17.41 -8.38 -6.56
CA ASP A 359 17.15 -9.40 -5.53
C ASP A 359 18.44 -10.05 -5.03
N ALA A 360 19.35 -10.36 -5.93
CA ALA A 360 20.66 -10.89 -5.56
C ALA A 360 21.47 -9.90 -4.69
N ALA A 361 21.38 -8.60 -4.99
CA ALA A 361 22.02 -7.55 -4.20
C ALA A 361 21.42 -7.45 -2.79
N HIS A 362 20.10 -7.53 -2.64
CA HIS A 362 19.46 -7.63 -1.33
C HIS A 362 19.90 -8.86 -0.56
N VAL A 363 19.88 -10.03 -1.19
CA VAL A 363 20.24 -11.30 -0.54
C VAL A 363 21.73 -11.33 -0.15
N ALA A 364 22.60 -10.65 -0.89
CA ALA A 364 24.02 -10.54 -0.54
C ALA A 364 24.25 -9.84 0.82
N ARG A 365 23.34 -8.98 1.26
CA ARG A 365 23.42 -8.30 2.57
C ARG A 365 23.13 -9.22 3.77
N PHE A 366 22.43 -10.32 3.59
CA PHE A 366 22.16 -11.29 4.66
C PHE A 366 23.39 -12.18 4.89
N THR A 367 24.32 -11.75 5.74
CA THR A 367 25.64 -12.38 5.93
C THR A 367 25.74 -13.29 7.16
N GLY A 368 24.64 -13.44 7.93
CA GLY A 368 24.63 -14.26 9.15
C GLY A 368 24.94 -15.75 8.86
N ALA A 369 25.60 -16.41 9.82
CA ALA A 369 25.88 -17.85 9.74
C ALA A 369 24.62 -18.72 9.76
N ASN A 370 23.49 -18.15 10.22
CA ASN A 370 22.16 -18.78 10.25
C ASN A 370 21.40 -18.67 8.92
N VAL A 371 22.01 -18.11 7.84
CA VAL A 371 21.34 -17.84 6.57
C VAL A 371 21.64 -18.91 5.52
N ASP A 372 20.60 -19.62 5.10
CA ASP A 372 20.61 -20.52 3.94
C ASP A 372 20.09 -19.82 2.69
N ARG A 373 20.94 -19.66 1.68
CA ARG A 373 20.60 -19.05 0.40
C ARG A 373 20.18 -20.10 -0.61
N LEU A 374 18.87 -20.28 -0.78
CA LEU A 374 18.28 -21.28 -1.68
C LEU A 374 18.07 -20.68 -3.08
N ARG A 375 18.97 -21.02 -3.99
CA ARG A 375 19.03 -20.42 -5.34
C ARG A 375 17.98 -21.01 -6.26
N VAL A 376 17.12 -20.16 -6.84
CA VAL A 376 16.07 -20.52 -7.83
C VAL A 376 16.36 -19.77 -9.16
N PRO A 377 17.33 -20.24 -9.96
CA PRO A 377 17.83 -19.49 -11.09
C PRO A 377 16.79 -19.33 -12.20
N LEU A 378 16.81 -18.16 -12.87
CA LEU A 378 16.03 -17.81 -14.07
C LEU A 378 14.50 -17.79 -13.85
N MET A 379 14.06 -17.46 -12.63
CA MET A 379 12.63 -17.30 -12.30
C MET A 379 12.23 -15.84 -12.06
N GLY A 380 13.19 -14.92 -11.93
CA GLY A 380 12.97 -13.52 -11.64
C GLY A 380 12.39 -13.26 -10.25
N HIS A 381 11.98 -12.03 -9.99
CA HIS A 381 11.46 -11.62 -8.68
C HIS A 381 10.20 -12.40 -8.25
N ARG A 382 9.29 -12.71 -9.18
CA ARG A 382 8.03 -13.44 -8.90
C ARG A 382 8.23 -14.96 -8.86
N LEU A 383 9.32 -15.41 -8.29
CA LEU A 383 9.65 -16.84 -8.26
C LEU A 383 8.65 -17.70 -7.48
N GLY A 384 7.95 -17.14 -6.49
CA GLY A 384 6.88 -17.84 -5.78
C GLY A 384 5.77 -18.33 -6.71
N SER A 385 5.34 -17.48 -7.67
CA SER A 385 4.35 -17.87 -8.68
C SER A 385 4.89 -18.95 -9.62
N ALA A 386 6.17 -18.88 -9.99
CA ALA A 386 6.80 -19.91 -10.84
C ALA A 386 6.90 -21.26 -10.12
N LEU A 387 7.31 -21.26 -8.85
CA LEU A 387 7.33 -22.49 -8.02
C LEU A 387 5.94 -23.08 -7.84
N HIS A 388 4.91 -22.24 -7.70
CA HIS A 388 3.51 -22.68 -7.62
C HIS A 388 3.06 -23.34 -8.92
N GLN A 389 3.31 -22.70 -10.07
CA GLN A 389 2.97 -23.26 -11.40
C GLN A 389 3.70 -24.59 -11.68
N MET A 390 4.90 -24.76 -11.16
CA MET A 390 5.64 -26.03 -11.23
C MET A 390 5.14 -27.09 -10.23
N GLY A 391 4.18 -26.78 -9.35
CA GLY A 391 3.66 -27.67 -8.32
C GLY A 391 4.65 -27.96 -7.17
N VAL A 392 5.74 -27.18 -7.05
CA VAL A 392 6.78 -27.45 -6.04
C VAL A 392 6.80 -26.46 -4.89
N LEU A 393 6.05 -25.35 -4.96
CA LEU A 393 6.01 -24.33 -3.90
C LEU A 393 5.56 -24.94 -2.58
N ASN A 394 4.36 -25.53 -2.54
CA ASN A 394 3.79 -26.08 -1.31
C ASN A 394 4.68 -27.15 -0.68
N PRO A 395 5.19 -28.18 -1.42
CA PRO A 395 6.12 -29.13 -0.85
C PRO A 395 7.41 -28.52 -0.26
N ILE A 396 7.98 -27.51 -0.93
CA ILE A 396 9.18 -26.80 -0.44
C ILE A 396 8.85 -26.04 0.84
N ILE A 397 7.76 -25.27 0.84
CA ILE A 397 7.38 -24.46 1.99
C ILE A 397 6.98 -25.34 3.18
N LEU A 398 6.22 -26.42 2.96
CA LEU A 398 5.88 -27.35 4.03
C LEU A 398 7.13 -27.98 4.66
N GLU A 399 8.11 -28.44 3.87
CA GLU A 399 9.37 -28.95 4.41
C GLU A 399 10.16 -27.87 5.16
N ALA A 400 10.11 -26.61 4.69
CA ALA A 400 10.77 -25.49 5.37
C ALA A 400 10.10 -25.17 6.70
N LEU A 401 8.78 -25.02 6.71
CA LEU A 401 7.99 -24.71 7.93
C LEU A 401 8.09 -25.84 8.96
N ASP A 402 8.20 -27.10 8.52
CA ASP A 402 8.37 -28.29 9.37
C ASP A 402 9.85 -28.54 9.78
N GLY A 403 10.78 -27.69 9.31
CA GLY A 403 12.21 -27.78 9.64
C GLY A 403 12.97 -28.89 8.93
N ARG A 404 12.33 -29.60 8.01
CA ARG A 404 12.91 -30.73 7.31
C ARG A 404 13.60 -30.37 5.98
N LEU A 405 13.45 -29.10 5.52
CA LEU A 405 14.05 -28.69 4.26
C LEU A 405 15.58 -28.67 4.35
N THR A 406 16.21 -29.45 3.49
CA THR A 406 17.67 -29.47 3.32
C THR A 406 18.06 -28.99 1.92
N PRO A 407 19.30 -28.50 1.71
CA PRO A 407 19.75 -28.14 0.37
C PRO A 407 19.61 -29.26 -0.66
N PRO A 408 19.90 -30.55 -0.36
CA PRO A 408 19.65 -31.65 -1.29
C PRO A 408 18.16 -31.89 -1.61
N SER A 409 17.26 -31.83 -0.60
CA SER A 409 15.81 -32.00 -0.84
C SER A 409 15.27 -30.87 -1.68
N PHE A 410 15.66 -29.63 -1.40
CA PHE A 410 15.33 -28.46 -2.20
C PHE A 410 15.80 -28.59 -3.67
N ALA A 411 17.08 -28.94 -3.87
CA ALA A 411 17.65 -29.10 -5.21
C ALA A 411 16.92 -30.20 -6.02
N ARG A 412 16.51 -31.29 -5.37
CA ARG A 412 15.74 -32.36 -5.99
C ARG A 412 14.38 -31.86 -6.48
N ARG A 413 13.64 -31.14 -5.64
CA ARG A 413 12.33 -30.56 -6.02
C ARG A 413 12.48 -29.52 -7.14
N LEU A 414 13.51 -28.69 -7.08
CA LEU A 414 13.78 -27.67 -8.08
C LEU A 414 14.10 -28.22 -9.48
N ARG A 415 14.36 -29.53 -9.64
CA ARG A 415 14.54 -30.16 -10.96
C ARG A 415 13.30 -30.03 -11.85
N ALA A 416 12.11 -29.85 -11.27
CA ALA A 416 10.87 -29.57 -12.01
C ALA A 416 11.00 -28.37 -12.98
N ARG A 417 11.91 -27.42 -12.69
CA ARG A 417 12.17 -26.28 -13.59
C ARG A 417 12.60 -26.68 -14.99
N HIS A 418 13.22 -27.85 -15.17
CA HIS A 418 13.68 -28.29 -16.47
C HIS A 418 12.55 -28.54 -17.48
N SER A 419 11.33 -28.79 -16.99
CA SER A 419 10.13 -28.90 -17.80
C SER A 419 9.27 -27.64 -17.80
N PHE A 420 9.73 -26.56 -17.15
CA PHE A 420 8.99 -25.32 -17.05
C PHE A 420 9.31 -24.41 -18.24
N PRO A 421 8.34 -24.04 -19.09
CA PRO A 421 8.59 -23.31 -20.34
C PRO A 421 9.33 -22.00 -20.15
N ARG A 422 8.99 -21.22 -19.11
CA ARG A 422 9.67 -19.96 -18.81
C ARG A 422 11.15 -20.19 -18.51
N TYR A 423 11.49 -21.18 -17.70
CA TYR A 423 12.90 -21.49 -17.41
C TYR A 423 13.67 -21.89 -18.67
N GLN A 424 13.06 -22.70 -19.52
CA GLN A 424 13.66 -23.15 -20.79
C GLN A 424 13.93 -21.97 -21.72
N TRP A 425 12.97 -21.03 -21.81
CA TRP A 425 13.13 -19.80 -22.59
C TRP A 425 14.23 -18.89 -22.03
N GLU A 426 14.21 -18.61 -20.74
CA GLU A 426 15.23 -17.78 -20.10
C GLU A 426 16.65 -18.36 -20.24
N LEU A 427 16.77 -19.70 -20.14
CA LEU A 427 18.03 -20.40 -20.34
C LEU A 427 18.55 -20.26 -21.79
N PHE A 428 17.65 -20.37 -22.77
CA PHE A 428 17.94 -20.21 -24.19
C PHE A 428 18.36 -18.77 -24.49
N GLN A 429 17.58 -17.79 -24.07
CA GLN A 429 17.87 -16.37 -24.27
C GLN A 429 19.21 -15.97 -23.62
N ARG A 430 19.47 -16.42 -22.42
CA ARG A 430 20.72 -16.11 -21.73
C ARG A 430 21.95 -16.63 -22.47
N ALA A 431 21.83 -17.72 -23.19
CA ALA A 431 22.92 -18.21 -24.04
C ALA A 431 23.15 -17.27 -25.23
N LEU A 432 22.09 -16.73 -25.84
CA LEU A 432 22.15 -15.74 -26.91
C LEU A 432 22.73 -14.41 -26.43
N ASP A 433 22.22 -13.87 -25.32
CA ASP A 433 22.67 -12.59 -24.74
C ASP A 433 24.17 -12.59 -24.39
N ARG A 434 24.73 -13.77 -24.15
CA ARG A 434 26.16 -13.95 -23.89
C ARG A 434 27.00 -14.24 -25.13
N GLY A 435 26.42 -14.09 -26.32
CA GLY A 435 27.10 -14.34 -27.58
C GLY A 435 27.49 -15.82 -27.76
N ARG A 436 26.71 -16.77 -27.20
CA ARG A 436 26.97 -18.21 -27.28
C ARG A 436 25.89 -18.94 -28.09
N PRO A 437 25.81 -18.71 -29.41
CA PRO A 437 24.75 -19.29 -30.27
C PRO A 437 24.77 -20.81 -30.28
N ASP A 438 25.95 -21.45 -30.23
CA ASP A 438 26.04 -22.91 -30.19
C ASP A 438 25.45 -23.49 -28.90
N LEU A 439 25.64 -22.81 -27.76
CA LEU A 439 24.99 -23.21 -26.50
C LEU A 439 23.47 -23.03 -26.60
N ALA A 440 23.01 -21.92 -27.18
CA ALA A 440 21.60 -21.70 -27.44
C ALA A 440 21.00 -22.81 -28.32
N ARG A 441 21.67 -23.17 -29.43
CA ARG A 441 21.27 -24.33 -30.26
C ARG A 441 21.20 -25.64 -29.47
N ARG A 442 22.16 -25.90 -28.60
CA ARG A 442 22.13 -27.09 -27.73
C ARG A 442 20.95 -27.07 -26.79
N VAL A 443 20.67 -25.93 -26.13
CA VAL A 443 19.49 -25.76 -25.26
C VAL A 443 18.21 -25.94 -26.07
N GLY A 444 18.11 -25.32 -27.26
CA GLY A 444 16.95 -25.45 -28.13
C GLY A 444 16.66 -26.90 -28.52
N ARG A 445 17.69 -27.65 -28.97
CA ARG A 445 17.55 -29.08 -29.25
C ARG A 445 17.13 -29.91 -28.02
N TRP A 446 17.71 -29.59 -26.87
CA TRP A 446 17.36 -30.28 -25.61
C TRP A 446 15.90 -30.05 -25.22
N VAL A 447 15.38 -28.81 -25.38
CA VAL A 447 13.98 -28.48 -25.08
C VAL A 447 13.05 -29.15 -26.06
N LEU A 448 13.29 -28.95 -27.38
CA LEU A 448 12.41 -29.46 -28.45
C LEU A 448 12.39 -30.98 -28.53
N GLY A 449 13.44 -31.65 -28.07
CA GLY A 449 13.46 -33.12 -27.93
C GLY A 449 12.64 -33.68 -26.75
N ARG A 450 12.13 -32.82 -25.87
CA ARG A 450 11.29 -33.18 -24.72
C ARG A 450 9.84 -32.75 -24.82
N GLY A 451 9.55 -31.81 -25.69
CA GLY A 451 8.20 -31.29 -25.89
C GLY A 451 8.20 -30.08 -26.80
N ASP A 452 7.01 -29.56 -27.08
CA ASP A 452 6.85 -28.39 -27.92
C ASP A 452 7.11 -27.10 -27.13
N HIS A 453 7.90 -26.21 -27.72
CA HIS A 453 8.13 -24.87 -27.22
C HIS A 453 8.12 -23.89 -28.42
N PRO A 454 6.96 -23.32 -28.79
CA PRO A 454 6.80 -22.54 -30.01
C PRO A 454 7.80 -21.38 -30.15
N ALA A 455 8.09 -20.65 -29.08
CA ALA A 455 9.03 -19.54 -29.11
C ALA A 455 10.47 -20.00 -29.40
N ILE A 456 10.94 -21.07 -28.77
CA ILE A 456 12.28 -21.64 -29.04
C ILE A 456 12.34 -22.21 -30.46
N ARG A 457 11.28 -22.89 -30.93
CA ARG A 457 11.23 -23.43 -32.29
C ARG A 457 11.36 -22.30 -33.34
N ARG A 458 10.66 -21.17 -33.11
CA ARG A 458 10.77 -20.01 -33.99
C ARG A 458 12.18 -19.41 -33.96
N ALA A 459 12.70 -19.12 -32.76
CA ALA A 459 14.04 -18.55 -32.63
C ALA A 459 15.16 -19.43 -33.24
N MET A 460 15.03 -20.75 -33.14
CA MET A 460 15.97 -21.72 -33.75
C MET A 460 15.96 -21.72 -35.28
N ARG A 461 14.85 -21.29 -35.91
CA ARG A 461 14.79 -21.14 -37.37
C ARG A 461 15.42 -19.84 -37.86
N GLU A 462 15.46 -18.84 -37.02
CA GLU A 462 16.02 -17.52 -37.30
C GLU A 462 17.53 -17.42 -36.97
N MET A 463 18.14 -18.47 -36.41
CA MET A 463 19.58 -18.61 -36.08
C MET A 463 20.35 -19.36 -37.18
#